data_77fbe895d9976371b08e1c8b6d24f592
#
_entry.id   77fbe895d9976371b08e1c8b6d24f592
#
_cell.length_a   1.000
_cell.length_b   1.000
_cell.length_c   1.000
_cell.angle_alpha   90.00
_cell.angle_beta   90.00
_cell.angle_gamma   90.00
#
_symmetry.space_group_name_H-M   'P 1'
#
loop_
_entity.id
_entity.type
_entity.pdbx_description
1 polymer ?
#
loop_
_entity_poly.entity_id
_entity_poly.type
_entity_poly.pdbx_seq_one_letter_code
_entity_poly.pdbx_strand_id
1 'polypeptide(L)'
;MVKSTLLHLSTFVSLFCQFHSMSGNYDESLVSDETTDSFWEVANYKRTVKRIDDGHRLCNDMMSCIQERAKIEKAYSQQLTDWSKRWRQLVERGPQYGSVERAWIAMMNETDKVSDLHQDIKNILVNVDMEKVKNWQKDSYHKQIMGSFKETKEAEEGFRKAQKPWAKKLKEVETAKKAYHMACKEEKIASSREANSKGEASSTTADQQKKFQEKLDKCKSEVQKAKEKYVKTLDELSNCTPQYVENMELVFEQCQQFEERRLAFFREVLLDIKRHINLTENQSYATVYKELERTITSASPQEDLRWFNNNHGPGMHMNWPQFEEYNPDLSHAISKKEKVKKNHDGVTLTHVMTVGDQHSSPQVENRSSVSSYEKTQAYSAEWSDEEQAAAETNGGNNPFEEERSQGVRVRALYDYEGQEQDELSFRVMN
;
A
#
# COMPACT_ATOMS: atom_id res chain seq x y z
N MET A 1 -38.07 -10.46 1.85
CA MET A 1 -37.49 -9.42 0.97
C MET A 1 -38.43 -9.00 -0.17
N VAL A 2 -39.24 -9.86 -0.76
CA VAL A 2 -40.12 -9.52 -1.92
C VAL A 2 -41.25 -8.51 -1.58
N LYS A 3 -41.69 -8.39 -0.34
CA LYS A 3 -42.73 -7.42 0.08
C LYS A 3 -42.28 -5.95 0.24
N SER A 4 -40.98 -5.70 0.39
CA SER A 4 -40.45 -4.33 0.53
C SER A 4 -40.29 -3.64 -0.82
N THR A 5 -39.96 -4.40 -1.85
CA THR A 5 -39.77 -3.90 -3.24
C THR A 5 -41.07 -3.46 -3.90
N LEU A 6 -42.18 -4.14 -3.58
CA LEU A 6 -43.50 -3.77 -4.11
C LEU A 6 -44.05 -2.46 -3.51
N LEU A 7 -43.68 -2.11 -2.29
CA LEU A 7 -44.06 -0.83 -1.67
C LEU A 7 -43.31 0.35 -2.30
N HIS A 8 -42.06 0.19 -2.69
CA HIS A 8 -41.29 1.24 -3.38
C HIS A 8 -41.73 1.48 -4.82
N LEU A 9 -42.18 0.44 -5.55
CA LEU A 9 -42.75 0.62 -6.88
C LEU A 9 -44.09 1.36 -6.84
N SER A 10 -44.92 1.08 -5.83
CA SER A 10 -46.23 1.77 -5.62
C SER A 10 -46.06 3.26 -5.34
N THR A 11 -45.04 3.63 -4.55
CA THR A 11 -44.73 5.04 -4.26
C THR A 11 -44.15 5.77 -5.47
N PHE A 12 -43.37 5.10 -6.33
CA PHE A 12 -42.78 5.70 -7.53
C PHE A 12 -43.86 5.98 -8.62
N VAL A 13 -44.81 5.06 -8.81
CA VAL A 13 -45.95 5.24 -9.73
C VAL A 13 -46.92 6.31 -9.18
N SER A 14 -47.14 6.38 -7.87
CA SER A 14 -48.00 7.40 -7.25
C SER A 14 -47.37 8.80 -7.31
N LEU A 15 -46.06 8.96 -7.18
CA LEU A 15 -45.40 10.24 -7.35
C LEU A 15 -45.46 10.77 -8.80
N PHE A 16 -45.44 9.86 -9.79
CA PHE A 16 -45.54 10.22 -11.20
C PHE A 16 -46.94 10.67 -11.63
N CYS A 17 -48.00 10.16 -10.97
CA CYS A 17 -49.38 10.57 -11.21
C CYS A 17 -49.75 11.88 -10.49
N GLN A 18 -49.07 12.27 -9.40
CA GLN A 18 -49.37 13.48 -8.64
C GLN A 18 -48.85 14.79 -9.31
N PHE A 19 -47.98 14.68 -10.33
CA PHE A 19 -47.46 15.83 -11.06
C PHE A 19 -48.42 16.35 -12.17
N HIS A 20 -49.62 15.78 -12.35
CA HIS A 20 -50.56 16.18 -13.40
C HIS A 20 -51.67 17.13 -12.98
N SER A 21 -51.59 17.74 -11.77
CA SER A 21 -52.65 18.65 -11.32
C SER A 21 -52.13 19.96 -10.70
N MET A 22 -51.15 20.59 -11.33
CA MET A 22 -50.82 22.00 -11.03
C MET A 22 -50.60 22.77 -12.33
N SER A 23 -51.68 23.40 -12.76
CA SER A 23 -51.65 24.50 -13.72
C SER A 23 -51.08 25.74 -13.04
N GLY A 24 -49.84 26.04 -13.32
CA GLY A 24 -49.14 27.21 -12.82
C GLY A 24 -48.12 27.67 -13.86
N ASN A 25 -48.13 28.97 -14.19
CA ASN A 25 -47.30 29.68 -15.13
C ASN A 25 -45.87 29.12 -15.23
N TYR A 26 -45.52 28.58 -16.40
CA TYR A 26 -44.16 28.18 -16.69
C TYR A 26 -43.40 29.35 -17.28
N ASP A 27 -42.47 29.89 -16.51
CA ASP A 27 -41.38 30.73 -16.94
C ASP A 27 -40.45 29.93 -17.87
N GLU A 28 -40.13 30.48 -19.04
CA GLU A 28 -39.45 29.82 -20.17
C GLU A 28 -37.92 29.84 -20.03
N SER A 29 -37.42 29.59 -18.80
CA SER A 29 -35.98 29.49 -18.58
C SER A 29 -35.62 28.24 -17.77
N LEU A 30 -34.77 27.39 -18.37
CA LEU A 30 -34.05 26.32 -17.75
C LEU A 30 -34.85 25.04 -17.40
N VAL A 31 -35.17 24.25 -18.41
CA VAL A 31 -35.10 22.81 -18.23
C VAL A 31 -33.62 22.44 -18.27
N SER A 32 -32.94 22.60 -17.14
CA SER A 32 -31.73 21.85 -16.89
C SER A 32 -32.14 20.40 -16.93
N ASP A 33 -31.60 19.66 -17.87
CA ASP A 33 -31.59 18.19 -17.86
C ASP A 33 -30.69 17.82 -16.66
N GLU A 34 -31.26 17.87 -15.42
CA GLU A 34 -30.62 17.35 -14.24
C GLU A 34 -30.51 15.84 -14.43
N THR A 35 -29.38 15.43 -15.01
CA THR A 35 -28.99 14.03 -15.01
C THR A 35 -28.86 13.63 -13.55
N THR A 36 -29.83 12.87 -13.04
CA THR A 36 -29.72 12.28 -11.71
C THR A 36 -28.60 11.28 -11.76
N ASP A 37 -27.76 11.23 -10.72
CA ASP A 37 -26.64 10.28 -10.63
C ASP A 37 -27.13 8.83 -10.33
N SER A 38 -28.29 8.47 -10.84
CA SER A 38 -28.97 7.20 -10.58
C SER A 38 -28.37 6.06 -11.38
N PHE A 39 -28.24 4.90 -10.73
CA PHE A 39 -27.86 3.64 -11.37
C PHE A 39 -28.75 3.29 -12.56
N TRP A 40 -30.02 3.67 -12.54
CA TRP A 40 -31.04 3.33 -13.54
C TRP A 40 -30.92 4.14 -14.84
N GLU A 41 -30.12 5.19 -14.84
CA GLU A 41 -29.89 5.94 -16.07
C GLU A 41 -29.02 5.18 -17.06
N VAL A 42 -29.20 5.55 -18.34
CA VAL A 42 -28.47 4.89 -19.41
C VAL A 42 -26.97 5.05 -19.26
N ALA A 43 -26.25 3.93 -19.21
CA ALA A 43 -24.80 3.81 -19.06
C ALA A 43 -24.23 4.04 -17.65
N ASN A 44 -25.01 4.37 -16.62
CA ASN A 44 -24.50 4.57 -15.26
C ASN A 44 -24.03 3.26 -14.59
N TYR A 45 -24.43 2.11 -15.08
CA TYR A 45 -23.89 0.80 -14.68
C TYR A 45 -22.37 0.66 -14.87
N LYS A 46 -21.76 1.51 -15.70
CA LYS A 46 -20.31 1.49 -15.94
C LYS A 46 -19.49 1.66 -14.68
N ARG A 47 -20.01 2.31 -13.65
CA ARG A 47 -19.35 2.40 -12.33
C ARG A 47 -19.22 1.03 -11.67
N THR A 48 -20.26 0.21 -11.76
CA THR A 48 -20.26 -1.18 -11.25
C THR A 48 -19.25 -2.04 -12.00
N VAL A 49 -19.20 -1.92 -13.32
CA VAL A 49 -18.23 -2.63 -14.16
C VAL A 49 -16.79 -2.21 -13.85
N LYS A 50 -16.54 -0.91 -13.74
CA LYS A 50 -15.21 -0.36 -13.39
C LYS A 50 -14.68 -0.91 -12.07
N ARG A 51 -15.54 -1.21 -11.09
CA ARG A 51 -15.14 -1.80 -9.80
C ARG A 51 -14.40 -3.12 -9.94
N ILE A 52 -14.64 -3.89 -11.02
CA ILE A 52 -13.94 -5.14 -11.31
C ILE A 52 -12.48 -4.85 -11.68
N ASP A 53 -12.23 -3.90 -12.59
CA ASP A 53 -10.88 -3.49 -12.97
C ASP A 53 -10.13 -2.84 -11.80
N ASP A 54 -10.83 -2.00 -11.01
CA ASP A 54 -10.29 -1.42 -9.79
C ASP A 54 -9.90 -2.50 -8.78
N GLY A 55 -10.67 -3.59 -8.66
CA GLY A 55 -10.36 -4.72 -7.81
C GLY A 55 -9.05 -5.42 -8.18
N HIS A 56 -8.78 -5.61 -9.48
CA HIS A 56 -7.49 -6.11 -9.95
C HIS A 56 -6.34 -5.18 -9.60
N ARG A 57 -6.51 -3.85 -9.79
CA ARG A 57 -5.50 -2.85 -9.42
C ARG A 57 -5.22 -2.86 -7.92
N LEU A 58 -6.26 -2.94 -7.09
CA LEU A 58 -6.12 -3.03 -5.64
C LEU A 58 -5.33 -4.26 -5.16
N CYS A 59 -5.35 -5.37 -5.91
CA CYS A 59 -4.44 -6.49 -5.64
C CYS A 59 -2.97 -6.10 -5.86
N ASN A 60 -2.66 -5.35 -6.92
CA ASN A 60 -1.30 -4.86 -7.14
C ASN A 60 -0.88 -3.88 -6.03
N ASP A 61 -1.77 -2.97 -5.64
CA ASP A 61 -1.51 -2.01 -4.57
C ASP A 61 -1.25 -2.73 -3.23
N MET A 62 -2.01 -3.78 -2.93
CA MET A 62 -1.80 -4.63 -1.75
C MET A 62 -0.43 -5.34 -1.80
N MET A 63 -0.07 -5.93 -2.94
CA MET A 63 1.25 -6.56 -3.12
C MET A 63 2.38 -5.56 -2.96
N SER A 64 2.26 -4.36 -3.51
CA SER A 64 3.25 -3.29 -3.35
C SER A 64 3.40 -2.86 -1.89
N CYS A 65 2.28 -2.69 -1.18
CA CYS A 65 2.28 -2.39 0.26
C CYS A 65 3.01 -3.47 1.08
N ILE A 66 2.73 -4.75 0.82
CA ILE A 66 3.41 -5.88 1.47
C ILE A 66 4.90 -5.86 1.14
N GLN A 67 5.26 -5.63 -0.12
CA GLN A 67 6.65 -5.58 -0.57
C GLN A 67 7.45 -4.46 0.10
N GLU A 68 6.87 -3.27 0.23
CA GLU A 68 7.51 -2.15 0.92
C GLU A 68 7.70 -2.46 2.40
N ARG A 69 6.70 -3.03 3.08
CA ARG A 69 6.85 -3.47 4.46
C ARG A 69 7.95 -4.52 4.60
N ALA A 70 8.04 -5.48 3.70
CA ALA A 70 9.09 -6.50 3.71
C ALA A 70 10.51 -5.89 3.54
N LYS A 71 10.66 -4.83 2.72
CA LYS A 71 11.93 -4.09 2.60
C LYS A 71 12.33 -3.42 3.91
N ILE A 72 11.37 -2.84 4.65
CA ILE A 72 11.62 -2.22 5.96
C ILE A 72 12.09 -3.28 6.96
N GLU A 73 11.42 -4.43 7.03
CA GLU A 73 11.82 -5.53 7.91
C GLU A 73 13.24 -6.02 7.60
N LYS A 74 13.57 -6.17 6.31
CA LYS A 74 14.92 -6.55 5.86
C LYS A 74 15.97 -5.53 6.29
N ALA A 75 15.71 -4.23 6.08
CA ALA A 75 16.65 -3.17 6.42
C ALA A 75 16.89 -3.10 7.93
N TYR A 76 15.83 -3.24 8.73
CA TYR A 76 15.93 -3.27 10.18
C TYR A 76 16.74 -4.48 10.68
N SER A 77 16.46 -5.67 10.18
CA SER A 77 17.23 -6.88 10.45
C SER A 77 18.73 -6.68 10.14
N GLN A 78 19.05 -6.14 8.98
CA GLN A 78 20.44 -5.89 8.58
C GLN A 78 21.16 -4.91 9.53
N GLN A 79 20.50 -3.80 9.88
CA GLN A 79 21.04 -2.82 10.81
C GLN A 79 21.33 -3.42 12.20
N LEU A 80 20.43 -4.26 12.70
CA LEU A 80 20.63 -4.99 13.97
C LEU A 80 21.86 -5.91 13.90
N THR A 81 21.99 -6.69 12.83
CA THR A 81 23.12 -7.60 12.62
C THR A 81 24.44 -6.83 12.53
N ASP A 82 24.49 -5.72 11.82
CA ASP A 82 25.71 -4.94 11.65
C ASP A 82 26.11 -4.25 12.95
N TRP A 83 25.13 -3.75 13.72
CA TRP A 83 25.35 -3.19 15.05
C TRP A 83 25.89 -4.25 16.02
N SER A 84 25.28 -5.44 16.07
CA SER A 84 25.70 -6.56 16.91
C SER A 84 27.14 -7.00 16.61
N LYS A 85 27.47 -7.22 15.34
CA LYS A 85 28.83 -7.59 14.91
C LYS A 85 29.88 -6.56 15.34
N ARG A 86 29.63 -5.27 15.10
CA ARG A 86 30.54 -4.19 15.43
C ARG A 86 30.80 -4.13 16.94
N TRP A 87 29.75 -4.14 17.74
CA TRP A 87 29.88 -4.01 19.18
C TRP A 87 30.44 -5.27 19.83
N ARG A 88 30.11 -6.45 19.35
CA ARG A 88 30.74 -7.71 19.80
C ARG A 88 32.25 -7.64 19.68
N GLN A 89 32.76 -7.26 18.53
CA GLN A 89 34.20 -7.10 18.30
C GLN A 89 34.85 -6.08 19.22
N LEU A 90 34.15 -5.00 19.57
CA LEU A 90 34.68 -3.98 20.49
C LEU A 90 34.70 -4.51 21.93
N VAL A 91 33.67 -5.17 22.39
CA VAL A 91 33.58 -5.73 23.73
C VAL A 91 34.62 -6.85 23.93
N GLU A 92 34.78 -7.75 22.97
CA GLU A 92 35.75 -8.85 23.00
C GLU A 92 37.20 -8.39 23.00
N ARG A 93 37.50 -7.17 22.53
CA ARG A 93 38.84 -6.57 22.60
C ARG A 93 39.22 -6.08 24.02
N GLY A 94 38.27 -6.05 24.93
CA GLY A 94 38.43 -5.48 26.25
C GLY A 94 38.38 -3.94 26.27
N PRO A 95 38.57 -3.30 27.42
CA PRO A 95 39.08 -3.85 28.68
C PRO A 95 38.03 -4.52 29.62
N GLN A 96 36.75 -4.65 29.21
CA GLN A 96 35.75 -5.32 30.04
C GLN A 96 36.09 -6.81 30.16
N TYR A 97 35.76 -7.39 31.29
CA TYR A 97 36.06 -8.81 31.58
C TYR A 97 34.96 -9.47 32.42
N GLY A 98 35.00 -10.80 32.51
CA GLY A 98 34.25 -11.57 33.47
C GLY A 98 32.76 -11.75 33.17
N SER A 99 31.93 -11.73 34.21
CA SER A 99 30.48 -11.94 34.07
C SER A 99 29.76 -10.78 33.44
N VAL A 100 30.24 -9.55 33.65
CA VAL A 100 29.68 -8.34 33.02
C VAL A 100 29.97 -8.30 31.52
N GLU A 101 31.15 -8.77 31.07
CA GLU A 101 31.46 -8.97 29.66
C GLU A 101 30.46 -9.92 28.99
N ARG A 102 30.25 -11.08 29.63
CA ARG A 102 29.25 -12.05 29.13
C ARG A 102 27.85 -11.49 29.08
N ALA A 103 27.43 -10.69 30.06
CA ALA A 103 26.13 -10.03 30.07
C ALA A 103 26.01 -8.99 28.93
N TRP A 104 27.09 -8.28 28.63
CA TRP A 104 27.13 -7.35 27.51
C TRP A 104 27.06 -8.08 26.15
N ILE A 105 27.82 -9.18 25.98
CA ILE A 105 27.76 -10.03 24.79
C ILE A 105 26.37 -10.68 24.64
N ALA A 106 25.67 -10.97 25.74
CA ALA A 106 24.30 -11.49 25.68
C ALA A 106 23.32 -10.49 25.03
N MET A 107 23.54 -9.18 25.17
CA MET A 107 22.79 -8.15 24.43
C MET A 107 22.99 -8.26 22.92
N MET A 108 24.22 -8.57 22.47
CA MET A 108 24.50 -8.79 21.05
C MET A 108 23.80 -10.08 20.55
N ASN A 109 23.80 -11.12 21.38
CA ASN A 109 23.14 -12.39 21.07
C ASN A 109 21.61 -12.23 20.97
N GLU A 110 21.00 -11.42 21.86
CA GLU A 110 19.59 -11.02 21.77
C GLU A 110 19.31 -10.34 20.43
N THR A 111 20.12 -9.33 20.09
CA THR A 111 19.97 -8.54 18.87
C THR A 111 20.09 -9.40 17.61
N ASP A 112 21.03 -10.37 17.57
CA ASP A 112 21.14 -11.31 16.45
C ASP A 112 19.85 -12.14 16.30
N LYS A 113 19.30 -12.65 17.40
CA LYS A 113 18.05 -13.44 17.40
C LYS A 113 16.83 -12.61 16.99
N VAL A 114 16.76 -11.35 17.42
CA VAL A 114 15.70 -10.41 16.99
C VAL A 114 15.85 -10.08 15.51
N SER A 115 17.07 -9.89 15.02
CA SER A 115 17.36 -9.73 13.60
C SER A 115 16.82 -10.90 12.77
N ASP A 116 17.08 -12.13 13.19
CA ASP A 116 16.57 -13.34 12.51
C ASP A 116 15.04 -13.37 12.46
N LEU A 117 14.36 -12.99 13.55
CA LEU A 117 12.89 -12.91 13.57
C LEU A 117 12.34 -11.89 12.56
N HIS A 118 12.98 -10.73 12.42
CA HIS A 118 12.59 -9.74 11.41
C HIS A 118 12.88 -10.22 9.98
N GLN A 119 13.95 -10.98 9.78
CA GLN A 119 14.23 -11.63 8.50
C GLN A 119 13.17 -12.69 8.16
N ASP A 120 12.69 -13.43 9.16
CA ASP A 120 11.58 -14.38 9.00
C ASP A 120 10.27 -13.69 8.63
N ILE A 121 9.92 -12.57 9.31
CA ILE A 121 8.77 -11.74 8.94
C ILE A 121 8.86 -11.31 7.48
N LYS A 122 10.01 -10.77 7.07
CA LYS A 122 10.24 -10.38 5.66
C LYS A 122 10.02 -11.56 4.71
N ASN A 123 10.54 -12.74 5.04
CA ASN A 123 10.39 -13.94 4.20
C ASN A 123 8.92 -14.38 4.08
N ILE A 124 8.18 -14.36 5.19
CA ILE A 124 6.76 -14.73 5.22
C ILE A 124 5.93 -13.73 4.41
N LEU A 125 6.15 -12.43 4.60
CA LEU A 125 5.45 -11.38 3.85
C LEU A 125 5.60 -11.55 2.33
N VAL A 126 6.81 -11.88 1.86
CA VAL A 126 7.08 -12.04 0.42
C VAL A 126 6.61 -13.39 -0.10
N ASN A 127 6.94 -14.49 0.57
CA ASN A 127 6.77 -15.84 0.02
C ASN A 127 5.40 -16.45 0.34
N VAL A 128 4.68 -15.89 1.33
CA VAL A 128 3.36 -16.40 1.75
C VAL A 128 2.29 -15.37 1.44
N ASP A 129 2.34 -14.18 2.06
CA ASP A 129 1.25 -13.20 1.97
C ASP A 129 1.14 -12.59 0.57
N MET A 130 2.25 -12.14 0.00
CA MET A 130 2.26 -11.55 -1.34
C MET A 130 1.92 -12.60 -2.41
N GLU A 131 2.45 -13.82 -2.32
CA GLU A 131 2.13 -14.90 -3.27
C GLU A 131 0.67 -15.34 -3.12
N LYS A 132 0.09 -15.30 -1.92
CA LYS A 132 -1.35 -15.56 -1.71
C LYS A 132 -2.21 -14.55 -2.49
N VAL A 133 -1.87 -13.25 -2.42
CA VAL A 133 -2.58 -12.20 -3.18
C VAL A 133 -2.41 -12.40 -4.68
N LYS A 134 -1.21 -12.67 -5.14
CA LYS A 134 -0.87 -12.89 -6.56
C LYS A 134 -1.63 -14.09 -7.15
N ASN A 135 -1.68 -15.20 -6.43
CA ASN A 135 -2.40 -16.39 -6.87
C ASN A 135 -3.92 -16.13 -6.93
N TRP A 136 -4.49 -15.52 -5.89
CA TRP A 136 -5.89 -15.14 -5.89
C TRP A 136 -6.24 -14.17 -7.04
N GLN A 137 -5.40 -13.18 -7.29
CA GLN A 137 -5.57 -12.24 -8.41
C GLN A 137 -5.60 -12.98 -9.76
N LYS A 138 -4.66 -13.91 -9.97
CA LYS A 138 -4.58 -14.72 -11.19
C LYS A 138 -5.81 -15.59 -11.40
N ASP A 139 -6.33 -16.17 -10.30
CA ASP A 139 -7.49 -17.08 -10.34
C ASP A 139 -8.82 -16.33 -10.47
N SER A 140 -8.86 -15.06 -10.05
CA SER A 140 -10.08 -14.24 -10.05
C SER A 140 -10.20 -13.32 -11.25
N TYR A 141 -9.10 -12.93 -11.90
CA TYR A 141 -9.08 -11.99 -13.03
C TYR A 141 -8.39 -12.59 -14.25
N HIS A 142 -9.17 -12.90 -15.27
CA HIS A 142 -8.67 -13.53 -16.50
C HIS A 142 -8.45 -12.50 -17.60
N LYS A 143 -7.19 -12.15 -17.83
CA LYS A 143 -6.80 -11.17 -18.86
C LYS A 143 -7.10 -11.71 -20.25
N GLN A 144 -7.75 -10.90 -21.07
CA GLN A 144 -8.02 -11.20 -22.49
C GLN A 144 -6.97 -10.60 -23.41
N ILE A 145 -6.89 -11.10 -24.65
CA ILE A 145 -5.94 -10.63 -25.69
C ILE A 145 -6.08 -9.14 -25.98
N MET A 146 -7.28 -8.57 -25.83
CA MET A 146 -7.56 -7.14 -26.07
C MET A 146 -7.57 -6.27 -24.81
N GLY A 147 -6.78 -6.60 -23.80
CA GLY A 147 -6.45 -5.70 -22.69
C GLY A 147 -7.45 -5.57 -21.55
N SER A 148 -8.68 -6.11 -21.66
CA SER A 148 -9.69 -6.16 -20.59
C SER A 148 -9.72 -7.53 -19.92
N PHE A 149 -10.36 -7.60 -18.74
CA PHE A 149 -10.62 -8.87 -18.08
C PHE A 149 -11.91 -9.51 -18.61
N LYS A 150 -11.97 -10.84 -18.62
CA LYS A 150 -13.17 -11.60 -18.99
C LYS A 150 -14.37 -11.19 -18.16
N GLU A 151 -14.17 -11.06 -16.84
CA GLU A 151 -15.17 -10.69 -15.84
C GLU A 151 -15.75 -9.30 -16.11
N THR A 152 -14.90 -8.32 -16.42
CA THR A 152 -15.29 -6.96 -16.80
C THR A 152 -16.16 -6.96 -18.05
N LYS A 153 -15.74 -7.72 -19.08
CA LYS A 153 -16.47 -7.79 -20.34
C LYS A 153 -17.82 -8.50 -20.19
N GLU A 154 -17.88 -9.57 -19.42
CA GLU A 154 -19.12 -10.30 -19.15
C GLU A 154 -20.12 -9.41 -18.41
N ALA A 155 -19.68 -8.67 -17.39
CA ALA A 155 -20.51 -7.72 -16.66
C ALA A 155 -21.00 -6.59 -17.56
N GLU A 156 -20.13 -5.98 -18.36
CA GLU A 156 -20.50 -4.90 -19.29
C GLU A 156 -21.50 -5.38 -20.33
N GLU A 157 -21.27 -6.56 -20.92
CA GLU A 157 -22.20 -7.13 -21.89
C GLU A 157 -23.55 -7.50 -21.26
N GLY A 158 -23.53 -8.02 -20.03
CA GLY A 158 -24.74 -8.30 -19.26
C GLY A 158 -25.60 -7.05 -19.07
N PHE A 159 -25.03 -5.98 -18.54
CA PHE A 159 -25.73 -4.69 -18.38
C PHE A 159 -26.19 -4.11 -19.71
N ARG A 160 -25.36 -4.14 -20.73
CA ARG A 160 -25.71 -3.63 -22.06
C ARG A 160 -26.90 -4.38 -22.66
N LYS A 161 -26.94 -5.73 -22.51
CA LYS A 161 -28.09 -6.55 -22.95
C LYS A 161 -29.35 -6.23 -22.16
N ALA A 162 -29.22 -6.09 -20.83
CA ALA A 162 -30.35 -5.77 -19.95
C ALA A 162 -30.95 -4.38 -20.27
N GLN A 163 -30.11 -3.38 -20.49
CA GLN A 163 -30.53 -1.99 -20.70
C GLN A 163 -31.03 -1.69 -22.12
N LYS A 164 -30.50 -2.36 -23.14
CA LYS A 164 -30.75 -2.02 -24.56
C LYS A 164 -32.25 -1.92 -24.95
N PRO A 165 -33.15 -2.86 -24.59
CA PRO A 165 -34.55 -2.75 -24.93
C PRO A 165 -35.21 -1.51 -24.34
N TRP A 166 -35.00 -1.26 -23.06
CA TRP A 166 -35.55 -0.12 -22.32
C TRP A 166 -35.01 1.22 -22.84
N ALA A 167 -33.71 1.33 -23.06
CA ALA A 167 -33.07 2.54 -23.61
C ALA A 167 -33.62 2.89 -25.01
N LYS A 168 -33.98 1.88 -25.83
CA LYS A 168 -34.64 2.13 -27.11
C LYS A 168 -36.01 2.75 -26.90
N LYS A 169 -36.83 2.23 -25.98
CA LYS A 169 -38.16 2.78 -25.66
C LYS A 169 -38.06 4.17 -25.05
N LEU A 170 -37.10 4.43 -24.17
CA LEU A 170 -36.84 5.75 -23.61
C LEU A 170 -36.59 6.78 -24.74
N LYS A 171 -35.75 6.44 -25.72
CA LYS A 171 -35.50 7.32 -26.89
C LYS A 171 -36.74 7.59 -27.74
N GLU A 172 -37.62 6.59 -27.86
CA GLU A 172 -38.92 6.77 -28.54
C GLU A 172 -39.81 7.77 -27.78
N VAL A 173 -39.86 7.69 -26.44
CA VAL A 173 -40.56 8.63 -25.56
C VAL A 173 -40.00 10.03 -25.68
N GLU A 174 -38.67 10.21 -25.62
CA GLU A 174 -38.00 11.50 -25.76
C GLU A 174 -38.33 12.16 -27.13
N THR A 175 -38.34 11.35 -28.20
CA THR A 175 -38.69 11.79 -29.52
C THR A 175 -40.16 12.24 -29.61
N ALA A 176 -41.07 11.44 -29.02
CA ALA A 176 -42.50 11.80 -29.00
C ALA A 176 -42.76 13.02 -28.12
N LYS A 177 -42.09 13.19 -26.99
CA LYS A 177 -42.13 14.37 -26.12
C LYS A 177 -41.71 15.64 -26.89
N LYS A 178 -40.59 15.57 -27.62
CA LYS A 178 -40.11 16.70 -28.44
C LYS A 178 -41.15 17.09 -29.52
N ALA A 179 -41.71 16.08 -30.21
CA ALA A 179 -42.73 16.32 -31.23
C ALA A 179 -43.97 16.94 -30.63
N TYR A 180 -44.46 16.49 -29.48
CA TYR A 180 -45.58 17.09 -28.76
C TYR A 180 -45.32 18.55 -28.38
N HIS A 181 -44.15 18.86 -27.79
CA HIS A 181 -43.78 20.22 -27.42
C HIS A 181 -43.66 21.15 -28.64
N MET A 182 -43.16 20.67 -29.78
CA MET A 182 -43.12 21.42 -31.02
C MET A 182 -44.53 21.73 -31.53
N ALA A 183 -45.42 20.73 -31.58
CA ALA A 183 -46.82 20.94 -31.99
C ALA A 183 -47.54 21.98 -31.09
N CYS A 184 -47.32 21.91 -29.76
CA CYS A 184 -47.87 22.92 -28.85
C CYS A 184 -47.33 24.34 -29.11
N LYS A 185 -46.04 24.51 -29.44
CA LYS A 185 -45.46 25.79 -29.82
C LYS A 185 -46.07 26.34 -31.11
N GLU A 186 -46.27 25.47 -32.10
CA GLU A 186 -46.93 25.85 -33.38
C GLU A 186 -48.40 26.24 -33.18
N GLU A 187 -49.15 25.53 -32.34
CA GLU A 187 -50.50 25.85 -31.95
C GLU A 187 -50.56 27.24 -31.27
N LYS A 188 -49.67 27.50 -30.31
CA LYS A 188 -49.57 28.79 -29.60
C LYS A 188 -49.34 29.94 -30.59
N ILE A 189 -48.45 29.75 -31.57
CA ILE A 189 -48.18 30.75 -32.62
C ILE A 189 -49.39 30.94 -33.51
N ALA A 190 -50.08 29.87 -33.93
CA ALA A 190 -51.26 29.93 -34.76
C ALA A 190 -52.43 30.62 -34.04
N SER A 191 -52.63 30.34 -32.75
CA SER A 191 -53.62 30.95 -31.87
C SER A 191 -53.36 32.45 -31.69
N SER A 192 -52.12 32.88 -31.49
CA SER A 192 -51.75 34.31 -31.38
C SER A 192 -52.02 35.05 -32.68
N ARG A 193 -51.74 34.47 -33.85
CA ARG A 193 -52.00 35.06 -35.15
C ARG A 193 -53.49 35.18 -35.42
N GLU A 194 -54.28 34.21 -35.07
CA GLU A 194 -55.73 34.21 -35.20
C GLU A 194 -56.34 35.26 -34.29
N ALA A 195 -55.92 35.39 -33.04
CA ALA A 195 -56.37 36.40 -32.09
C ALA A 195 -56.02 37.79 -32.53
N ASN A 196 -54.82 38.08 -33.04
CA ASN A 196 -54.41 39.37 -33.58
C ASN A 196 -55.20 39.72 -34.77
N SER A 197 -55.56 38.77 -35.69
CA SER A 197 -56.38 39.02 -36.87
C SER A 197 -57.82 39.40 -36.53
N LYS A 198 -58.36 38.99 -35.38
CA LYS A 198 -59.68 39.40 -34.85
C LYS A 198 -59.66 40.80 -34.23
N GLY A 199 -58.51 41.19 -33.62
CA GLY A 199 -58.31 42.52 -33.00
C GLY A 199 -58.16 43.66 -34.06
N GLU A 200 -57.62 43.32 -35.21
CA GLU A 200 -57.41 44.28 -36.35
C GLU A 200 -58.53 44.18 -37.42
N ALA A 201 -59.78 44.16 -36.99
CA ALA A 201 -60.96 43.92 -37.85
C ALA A 201 -61.13 44.87 -39.03
N SER A 202 -60.33 45.93 -39.13
CA SER A 202 -60.41 46.91 -40.25
C SER A 202 -59.47 46.61 -41.43
N SER A 203 -58.52 45.67 -41.29
CA SER A 203 -57.49 45.37 -42.33
C SER A 203 -57.47 43.91 -42.82
N THR A 204 -58.21 42.99 -42.18
CA THR A 204 -58.17 41.58 -42.49
C THR A 204 -59.42 41.14 -43.23
N THR A 205 -59.26 40.48 -44.40
CA THR A 205 -60.42 39.97 -45.20
C THR A 205 -61.00 38.72 -44.57
N ALA A 206 -62.33 38.49 -44.76
CA ALA A 206 -63.02 37.27 -44.24
C ALA A 206 -62.35 35.97 -44.68
N ASP A 207 -61.76 35.89 -45.86
CA ASP A 207 -61.02 34.76 -46.38
C ASP A 207 -59.69 34.51 -45.63
N GLN A 208 -59.03 35.57 -45.20
CA GLN A 208 -57.82 35.47 -44.39
C GLN A 208 -58.16 35.01 -43.01
N GLN A 209 -59.20 35.47 -42.37
CA GLN A 209 -59.64 34.99 -41.05
C GLN A 209 -60.02 33.50 -41.11
N LYS A 210 -60.70 33.04 -42.13
CA LYS A 210 -61.03 31.63 -42.35
C LYS A 210 -59.79 30.78 -42.49
N LYS A 211 -58.75 31.24 -43.21
CA LYS A 211 -57.45 30.51 -43.32
C LYS A 211 -56.72 30.44 -42.01
N PHE A 212 -56.73 31.48 -41.17
CA PHE A 212 -56.11 31.44 -39.85
C PHE A 212 -56.86 30.44 -38.93
N GLN A 213 -58.17 30.42 -38.94
CA GLN A 213 -58.96 29.46 -38.18
C GLN A 213 -58.72 28.00 -38.63
N GLU A 214 -58.72 27.74 -39.95
CA GLU A 214 -58.40 26.41 -40.50
C GLU A 214 -57.02 25.96 -40.13
N LYS A 215 -56.02 26.88 -40.11
CA LYS A 215 -54.63 26.58 -39.63
C LYS A 215 -54.58 26.28 -38.16
N LEU A 216 -55.33 27.03 -37.32
CA LEU A 216 -55.40 26.80 -35.88
C LEU A 216 -56.03 25.43 -35.59
N ASP A 217 -57.14 25.10 -36.28
CA ASP A 217 -57.81 23.80 -36.10
C ASP A 217 -56.94 22.62 -36.53
N LYS A 218 -56.15 22.80 -37.61
CA LYS A 218 -55.11 21.83 -38.00
C LYS A 218 -54.03 21.66 -36.91
N CYS A 219 -53.49 22.76 -36.39
CA CYS A 219 -52.47 22.71 -35.31
C CYS A 219 -53.01 22.00 -34.05
N LYS A 220 -54.25 22.29 -33.64
CA LYS A 220 -54.94 21.58 -32.53
C LYS A 220 -55.05 20.08 -32.78
N SER A 221 -55.40 19.65 -33.98
CA SER A 221 -55.46 18.25 -34.37
C SER A 221 -54.05 17.60 -34.29
N GLU A 222 -53.00 18.29 -34.73
CA GLU A 222 -51.64 17.76 -34.65
C GLU A 222 -51.15 17.69 -33.21
N VAL A 223 -51.47 18.65 -32.33
CA VAL A 223 -51.19 18.57 -30.87
C VAL A 223 -51.83 17.32 -30.25
N GLN A 224 -53.12 17.08 -30.58
CA GLN A 224 -53.82 15.95 -30.03
C GLN A 224 -53.19 14.62 -30.49
N LYS A 225 -52.84 14.46 -31.76
CA LYS A 225 -52.17 13.27 -32.31
C LYS A 225 -50.80 13.10 -31.69
N ALA A 226 -50.01 14.18 -31.53
CA ALA A 226 -48.69 14.11 -30.89
C ALA A 226 -48.80 13.72 -29.42
N LYS A 227 -49.81 14.25 -28.70
CA LYS A 227 -50.11 13.88 -27.31
C LYS A 227 -50.43 12.40 -27.16
N GLU A 228 -51.33 11.89 -28.00
CA GLU A 228 -51.72 10.47 -28.00
C GLU A 228 -50.51 9.57 -28.25
N LYS A 229 -49.67 9.95 -29.23
CA LYS A 229 -48.42 9.21 -29.51
C LYS A 229 -47.47 9.21 -28.29
N TYR A 230 -47.30 10.40 -27.63
CA TYR A 230 -46.45 10.55 -26.48
C TYR A 230 -46.95 9.69 -25.31
N VAL A 231 -48.26 9.76 -25.00
CA VAL A 231 -48.86 8.88 -23.94
C VAL A 231 -48.66 7.43 -24.27
N LYS A 232 -48.92 7.00 -25.50
CA LYS A 232 -48.72 5.61 -25.92
C LYS A 232 -47.28 5.15 -25.75
N THR A 233 -46.30 5.98 -26.10
CA THR A 233 -44.88 5.59 -25.92
C THR A 233 -44.49 5.57 -24.44
N LEU A 234 -45.09 6.39 -23.58
CA LEU A 234 -44.92 6.31 -22.11
C LEU A 234 -45.48 5.00 -21.53
N ASP A 235 -46.67 4.57 -21.98
CA ASP A 235 -47.26 3.30 -21.56
C ASP A 235 -46.37 2.11 -21.97
N GLU A 236 -45.89 2.12 -23.22
CA GLU A 236 -44.94 1.09 -23.69
C GLU A 236 -43.65 1.04 -22.90
N LEU A 237 -43.09 2.20 -22.51
CA LEU A 237 -41.92 2.26 -21.63
C LEU A 237 -42.24 1.72 -20.23
N SER A 238 -43.37 2.13 -19.65
CA SER A 238 -43.83 1.67 -18.35
C SER A 238 -43.98 0.15 -18.30
N ASN A 239 -44.58 -0.45 -19.35
CA ASN A 239 -44.79 -1.89 -19.45
C ASN A 239 -43.48 -2.69 -19.57
N CYS A 240 -42.40 -2.13 -20.10
CA CYS A 240 -41.11 -2.80 -20.20
C CYS A 240 -40.18 -2.51 -19.00
N THR A 241 -40.51 -1.55 -18.14
CA THR A 241 -39.70 -1.16 -16.98
C THR A 241 -39.49 -2.27 -15.94
N PRO A 242 -40.49 -3.08 -15.57
CA PRO A 242 -40.30 -4.20 -14.61
C PRO A 242 -39.24 -5.20 -15.08
N GLN A 243 -39.28 -5.58 -16.36
CA GLN A 243 -38.28 -6.50 -16.94
C GLN A 243 -36.88 -5.88 -17.00
N TYR A 244 -36.81 -4.55 -17.26
CA TYR A 244 -35.55 -3.82 -17.21
C TYR A 244 -34.96 -3.84 -15.82
N VAL A 245 -35.76 -3.55 -14.80
CA VAL A 245 -35.33 -3.56 -13.38
C VAL A 245 -34.81 -4.96 -13.00
N GLU A 246 -35.59 -6.00 -13.24
CA GLU A 246 -35.20 -7.37 -12.92
C GLU A 246 -33.89 -7.78 -13.60
N ASN A 247 -33.74 -7.52 -14.89
CA ASN A 247 -32.51 -7.87 -15.62
C ASN A 247 -31.28 -7.08 -15.14
N MET A 248 -31.43 -5.80 -14.82
CA MET A 248 -30.34 -4.96 -14.29
C MET A 248 -29.92 -5.40 -12.87
N GLU A 249 -30.90 -5.72 -12.00
CA GLU A 249 -30.66 -6.22 -10.66
C GLU A 249 -29.93 -7.57 -10.69
N LEU A 250 -30.29 -8.47 -11.60
CA LEU A 250 -29.64 -9.77 -11.75
C LEU A 250 -28.14 -9.61 -12.07
N VAL A 251 -27.80 -8.76 -13.02
CA VAL A 251 -26.39 -8.52 -13.38
C VAL A 251 -25.65 -7.78 -12.25
N PHE A 252 -26.32 -6.83 -11.60
CA PHE A 252 -25.73 -6.12 -10.46
C PHE A 252 -25.40 -7.07 -9.31
N GLU A 253 -26.31 -8.01 -8.99
CA GLU A 253 -26.11 -9.00 -7.94
C GLU A 253 -24.91 -9.91 -8.24
N GLN A 254 -24.72 -10.33 -9.50
CA GLN A 254 -23.52 -11.08 -9.91
C GLN A 254 -22.24 -10.28 -9.65
N CYS A 255 -22.24 -8.97 -9.95
CA CYS A 255 -21.12 -8.10 -9.66
C CYS A 255 -20.90 -7.92 -8.14
N GLN A 256 -21.98 -7.89 -7.34
CA GLN A 256 -21.90 -7.80 -5.88
C GLN A 256 -21.26 -9.06 -5.29
N GLN A 257 -21.65 -10.24 -5.74
CA GLN A 257 -21.06 -11.51 -5.30
C GLN A 257 -19.58 -11.61 -5.68
N PHE A 258 -19.18 -11.08 -6.83
CA PHE A 258 -17.78 -11.02 -7.22
C PHE A 258 -16.99 -10.11 -6.27
N GLU A 259 -17.51 -8.93 -5.96
CA GLU A 259 -16.89 -7.97 -5.05
C GLU A 259 -16.85 -8.47 -3.60
N GLU A 260 -17.88 -9.16 -3.13
CA GLU A 260 -17.92 -9.77 -1.80
C GLU A 260 -16.75 -10.76 -1.60
N ARG A 261 -16.47 -11.60 -2.60
CA ARG A 261 -15.32 -12.52 -2.56
C ARG A 261 -14.01 -11.76 -2.43
N ARG A 262 -13.83 -10.64 -3.14
CA ARG A 262 -12.64 -9.80 -3.04
C ARG A 262 -12.48 -9.20 -1.65
N LEU A 263 -13.55 -8.62 -1.12
CA LEU A 263 -13.56 -7.99 0.21
C LEU A 263 -13.26 -9.01 1.32
N ALA A 264 -13.88 -10.18 1.24
CA ALA A 264 -13.63 -11.28 2.18
C ALA A 264 -12.18 -11.76 2.11
N PHE A 265 -11.64 -11.92 0.91
CA PHE A 265 -10.24 -12.30 0.69
C PHE A 265 -9.27 -11.27 1.25
N PHE A 266 -9.48 -9.97 0.99
CA PHE A 266 -8.61 -8.92 1.53
C PHE A 266 -8.62 -8.88 3.06
N ARG A 267 -9.80 -9.06 3.65
CA ARG A 267 -9.93 -9.18 5.12
C ARG A 267 -9.08 -10.34 5.65
N GLU A 268 -9.12 -11.49 4.98
CA GLU A 268 -8.32 -12.67 5.36
C GLU A 268 -6.82 -12.39 5.26
N VAL A 269 -6.35 -11.81 4.15
CA VAL A 269 -4.94 -11.43 3.96
C VAL A 269 -4.47 -10.47 5.05
N LEU A 270 -5.26 -9.46 5.38
CA LEU A 270 -4.91 -8.50 6.44
C LEU A 270 -4.80 -9.16 7.81
N LEU A 271 -5.63 -10.16 8.11
CA LEU A 271 -5.54 -10.94 9.34
C LEU A 271 -4.29 -11.83 9.37
N ASP A 272 -3.90 -12.40 8.22
CA ASP A 272 -2.67 -13.18 8.11
C ASP A 272 -1.45 -12.28 8.32
N ILE A 273 -1.38 -11.14 7.63
CA ILE A 273 -0.31 -10.16 7.83
C ILE A 273 -0.20 -9.74 9.31
N LYS A 274 -1.34 -9.41 9.96
CA LYS A 274 -1.36 -9.09 11.40
C LYS A 274 -0.70 -10.20 12.23
N ARG A 275 -1.03 -11.46 11.96
CA ARG A 275 -0.49 -12.61 12.68
C ARG A 275 1.01 -12.77 12.47
N HIS A 276 1.48 -12.55 11.23
CA HIS A 276 2.88 -12.73 10.86
C HIS A 276 3.80 -11.63 11.39
N ILE A 277 3.32 -10.38 11.48
CA ILE A 277 4.12 -9.26 12.01
C ILE A 277 4.06 -9.13 13.54
N ASN A 278 3.18 -9.85 14.20
CA ASN A 278 2.96 -9.73 15.64
C ASN A 278 3.95 -10.58 16.44
N LEU A 279 5.09 -10.00 16.79
CA LEU A 279 6.11 -10.67 17.62
C LEU A 279 5.66 -10.88 19.07
N THR A 280 4.64 -10.18 19.57
CA THR A 280 4.19 -10.33 20.97
C THR A 280 3.59 -11.71 21.25
N GLU A 281 3.07 -12.37 20.23
CA GLU A 281 2.53 -13.74 20.29
C GLU A 281 3.58 -14.81 19.89
N ASN A 282 4.81 -14.38 19.54
CA ASN A 282 5.87 -15.28 19.11
C ASN A 282 6.64 -15.84 20.34
N GLN A 283 6.60 -17.14 20.53
CA GLN A 283 7.27 -17.80 21.66
C GLN A 283 8.81 -17.61 21.64
N SER A 284 9.41 -17.58 20.47
CA SER A 284 10.86 -17.35 20.33
C SER A 284 11.24 -15.95 20.80
N TYR A 285 10.43 -14.92 20.45
CA TYR A 285 10.65 -13.54 20.91
C TYR A 285 10.64 -13.43 22.44
N ALA A 286 9.63 -14.01 23.09
CA ALA A 286 9.56 -14.05 24.56
C ALA A 286 10.75 -14.79 25.19
N THR A 287 11.22 -15.86 24.57
CA THR A 287 12.35 -16.67 25.06
C THR A 287 13.67 -15.89 24.98
N VAL A 288 13.89 -15.11 23.92
CA VAL A 288 15.10 -14.28 23.75
C VAL A 288 15.28 -13.33 24.91
N TYR A 289 14.24 -12.62 25.32
CA TYR A 289 14.33 -11.67 26.45
C TYR A 289 14.46 -12.33 27.80
N LYS A 290 13.83 -13.49 28.04
CA LYS A 290 14.02 -14.27 29.26
C LYS A 290 15.47 -14.77 29.40
N GLU A 291 16.08 -15.16 28.30
CA GLU A 291 17.47 -15.61 28.29
C GLU A 291 18.45 -14.47 28.54
N LEU A 292 18.21 -13.31 27.93
CA LEU A 292 18.96 -12.08 28.19
C LEU A 292 18.87 -11.67 29.67
N GLU A 293 17.67 -11.59 30.24
CA GLU A 293 17.43 -11.27 31.65
C GLU A 293 18.18 -12.23 32.57
N ARG A 294 18.09 -13.53 32.34
CA ARG A 294 18.78 -14.54 33.10
C ARG A 294 20.31 -14.33 33.10
N THR A 295 20.88 -14.02 31.92
CA THR A 295 22.32 -13.81 31.78
C THR A 295 22.78 -12.56 32.50
N ILE A 296 22.04 -11.45 32.39
CA ILE A 296 22.33 -10.21 33.10
C ILE A 296 22.23 -10.40 34.61
N THR A 297 21.19 -11.07 35.09
CA THR A 297 20.97 -11.32 36.52
C THR A 297 22.05 -12.25 37.13
N SER A 298 22.64 -13.13 36.31
CA SER A 298 23.73 -13.99 36.75
C SER A 298 25.09 -13.29 36.81
N ALA A 299 25.21 -12.05 36.39
CA ALA A 299 26.45 -11.29 36.48
C ALA A 299 26.77 -10.94 37.95
N SER A 300 27.98 -11.28 38.40
CA SER A 300 28.45 -11.11 39.79
C SER A 300 29.68 -10.22 39.84
N PRO A 301 29.53 -8.94 40.22
CA PRO A 301 30.67 -8.03 40.39
C PRO A 301 31.71 -8.55 41.39
N GLN A 302 31.26 -9.28 42.42
CA GLN A 302 32.13 -9.85 43.45
C GLN A 302 33.03 -10.97 42.89
N GLU A 303 32.49 -11.81 41.99
CA GLU A 303 33.27 -12.85 41.33
C GLU A 303 34.27 -12.24 40.35
N ASP A 304 33.85 -11.23 39.59
CA ASP A 304 34.71 -10.51 38.64
C ASP A 304 35.87 -9.80 39.36
N LEU A 305 35.60 -9.12 40.49
CA LEU A 305 36.64 -8.49 41.32
C LEU A 305 37.58 -9.53 41.95
N ARG A 306 37.06 -10.68 42.41
CA ARG A 306 37.87 -11.78 42.93
C ARG A 306 38.80 -12.34 41.86
N TRP A 307 38.22 -12.55 40.62
CA TRP A 307 39.01 -13.02 39.50
C TRP A 307 40.16 -12.02 39.18
N PHE A 308 39.83 -10.73 39.12
CA PHE A 308 40.83 -9.68 38.85
C PHE A 308 41.90 -9.62 39.91
N ASN A 309 41.54 -9.71 41.19
CA ASN A 309 42.50 -9.74 42.29
C ASN A 309 43.45 -10.94 42.20
N ASN A 310 42.97 -12.11 41.83
CA ASN A 310 43.77 -13.33 41.71
C ASN A 310 44.65 -13.38 40.45
N ASN A 311 44.30 -12.64 39.40
CA ASN A 311 45.03 -12.70 38.14
C ASN A 311 45.90 -11.46 37.88
N HIS A 312 45.57 -10.30 38.50
CA HIS A 312 46.24 -9.05 38.25
C HIS A 312 46.49 -8.21 39.53
N GLY A 313 46.18 -8.72 40.69
CA GLY A 313 46.26 -8.03 41.96
C GLY A 313 47.00 -8.77 43.04
N PRO A 314 46.84 -8.36 44.29
CA PRO A 314 47.54 -8.95 45.44
C PRO A 314 47.24 -10.44 45.69
N GLY A 315 46.19 -10.98 45.08
CA GLY A 315 45.86 -12.41 45.14
C GLY A 315 46.76 -13.29 44.25
N MET A 316 47.61 -12.71 43.42
CA MET A 316 48.54 -13.48 42.59
C MET A 316 49.61 -14.15 43.44
N HIS A 317 49.92 -15.39 43.08
CA HIS A 317 51.02 -16.07 43.71
C HIS A 317 52.37 -15.44 43.31
N MET A 318 53.22 -15.22 44.31
CA MET A 318 54.57 -14.69 44.12
C MET A 318 55.58 -15.55 44.89
N ASN A 319 56.59 -16.03 44.20
CA ASN A 319 57.73 -16.62 44.84
C ASN A 319 58.63 -15.50 45.32
N TRP A 320 58.53 -15.17 46.64
CA TRP A 320 59.37 -14.15 47.23
C TRP A 320 60.80 -14.60 47.25
N PRO A 321 61.77 -13.72 46.90
CA PRO A 321 63.21 -14.06 46.96
C PRO A 321 63.57 -14.51 48.36
N GLN A 322 64.23 -15.62 48.41
CA GLN A 322 64.84 -16.14 49.64
C GLN A 322 66.35 -16.14 49.50
N PHE A 323 67.03 -16.20 50.62
CA PHE A 323 68.48 -16.29 50.60
C PHE A 323 68.89 -17.62 49.95
N GLU A 324 69.69 -17.50 48.88
CA GLU A 324 70.27 -18.66 48.21
C GLU A 324 71.77 -18.63 48.48
N GLU A 325 72.30 -19.72 49.01
CA GLU A 325 73.76 -19.90 49.20
C GLU A 325 74.45 -19.89 47.84
N TYR A 326 75.60 -19.28 47.76
CA TYR A 326 76.41 -19.24 46.56
C TYR A 326 76.75 -20.62 46.05
N ASN A 327 76.25 -20.97 44.91
CA ASN A 327 76.57 -22.15 44.17
C ASN A 327 77.34 -21.78 42.90
N PRO A 328 78.62 -22.22 42.74
CA PRO A 328 79.40 -21.86 41.56
C PRO A 328 78.83 -22.37 40.23
N ASP A 329 78.04 -23.40 40.25
CA ASP A 329 77.40 -23.95 39.05
C ASP A 329 76.18 -23.14 38.58
N LEU A 330 75.59 -22.33 39.48
CA LEU A 330 74.43 -21.40 39.12
C LEU A 330 74.91 -20.08 38.57
N SER A 331 76.17 -19.70 38.70
CA SER A 331 76.74 -18.44 38.21
C SER A 331 76.64 -18.31 36.69
N HIS A 332 76.63 -19.38 35.93
CA HIS A 332 76.40 -19.40 34.49
C HIS A 332 74.94 -19.19 34.07
N ALA A 333 73.99 -19.47 34.94
CA ALA A 333 72.57 -19.28 34.64
C ALA A 333 72.12 -17.80 34.85
N ILE A 334 72.73 -17.12 35.82
CA ILE A 334 72.46 -15.71 36.14
C ILE A 334 72.89 -14.79 35.01
N SER A 335 74.07 -15.07 34.42
CA SER A 335 74.60 -14.28 33.29
C SER A 335 73.78 -14.37 32.01
N LYS A 336 72.93 -15.39 31.84
CA LYS A 336 72.05 -15.50 30.70
C LYS A 336 70.72 -14.79 30.89
N LYS A 337 70.28 -14.50 32.12
CA LYS A 337 69.03 -13.79 32.36
C LYS A 337 69.10 -12.25 32.14
N GLU A 338 70.30 -11.67 32.21
CA GLU A 338 70.46 -10.21 32.04
C GLU A 338 70.41 -9.73 30.59
N LYS A 339 70.36 -10.59 29.59
CA LYS A 339 70.30 -10.22 28.16
C LYS A 339 68.96 -10.39 27.48
N VAL A 340 67.91 -10.69 28.23
CA VAL A 340 66.56 -10.59 27.67
C VAL A 340 66.10 -9.11 27.74
N LYS A 341 66.26 -8.41 26.63
CA LYS A 341 65.73 -7.06 26.44
C LYS A 341 64.28 -7.05 26.88
N LYS A 342 63.95 -6.07 27.75
CA LYS A 342 62.59 -5.61 27.99
C LYS A 342 61.98 -5.21 26.67
N ASN A 343 61.21 -6.07 26.06
CA ASN A 343 60.21 -5.64 25.12
C ASN A 343 58.97 -5.31 25.92
N HIS A 344 58.66 -4.03 25.94
CA HIS A 344 57.47 -3.41 26.45
C HIS A 344 56.31 -3.90 25.57
N ASP A 345 55.20 -4.15 26.24
CA ASP A 345 53.86 -4.17 25.72
C ASP A 345 53.33 -5.44 25.04
N GLY A 346 52.21 -5.86 25.58
CA GLY A 346 51.28 -6.78 24.98
C GLY A 346 50.86 -7.93 25.89
N VAL A 347 49.93 -7.67 26.80
CA VAL A 347 49.24 -8.72 27.54
C VAL A 347 48.37 -9.48 26.53
N THR A 348 48.89 -10.59 26.06
CA THR A 348 48.08 -11.53 25.26
C THR A 348 47.47 -12.52 26.26
N LEU A 349 46.14 -12.44 26.41
CA LEU A 349 45.36 -13.42 27.13
C LEU A 349 45.41 -14.75 26.35
N THR A 350 46.26 -15.65 26.82
CA THR A 350 46.25 -17.04 26.33
C THR A 350 45.33 -17.88 27.21
N HIS A 351 44.23 -18.27 26.61
CA HIS A 351 43.45 -19.50 26.81
C HIS A 351 43.24 -20.03 28.24
N VAL A 352 41.99 -19.94 28.71
CA VAL A 352 41.52 -20.70 29.88
C VAL A 352 41.44 -22.15 29.50
N MET A 353 42.32 -22.98 30.06
CA MET A 353 42.21 -24.43 30.00
C MET A 353 41.09 -24.88 30.94
N THR A 354 40.03 -25.43 30.41
CA THR A 354 39.16 -26.36 31.16
C THR A 354 39.87 -27.70 31.31
N VAL A 355 39.97 -28.16 32.57
CA VAL A 355 40.48 -29.46 32.90
C VAL A 355 39.51 -30.54 32.40
N GLY A 356 39.98 -31.44 31.55
CA GLY A 356 39.25 -32.63 31.12
C GLY A 356 39.81 -33.24 29.83
N ASP A 357 40.59 -34.30 30.05
CA ASP A 357 40.91 -35.43 29.16
C ASP A 357 42.06 -35.33 28.15
N GLN A 358 42.91 -36.30 28.38
CA GLN A 358 44.09 -36.74 27.66
C GLN A 358 43.77 -37.21 26.24
N HIS A 359 44.55 -36.86 25.24
CA HIS A 359 45.38 -37.73 24.42
C HIS A 359 45.87 -37.05 23.10
N SER A 360 47.21 -37.19 22.93
CA SER A 360 47.96 -37.25 21.68
C SER A 360 48.18 -35.99 20.82
N SER A 361 49.43 -35.56 20.89
CA SER A 361 50.12 -34.77 19.81
C SER A 361 50.36 -35.68 18.57
N PRO A 362 50.81 -35.22 17.39
CA PRO A 362 51.80 -34.17 17.17
C PRO A 362 51.67 -33.28 15.91
N GLN A 363 52.60 -32.36 15.81
CA GLN A 363 53.30 -31.74 14.67
C GLN A 363 52.90 -30.32 14.22
N VAL A 364 53.83 -29.52 14.45
CA VAL A 364 54.49 -28.34 13.89
C VAL A 364 54.22 -28.04 12.42
N GLU A 365 53.83 -26.81 12.11
CA GLU A 365 54.42 -26.03 11.04
C GLU A 365 54.34 -24.52 11.30
N ASN A 366 55.50 -23.89 11.18
CA ASN A 366 55.78 -22.45 11.23
C ASN A 366 55.16 -21.71 10.06
N ARG A 367 54.53 -20.58 10.34
CA ARG A 367 54.65 -19.45 9.43
C ARG A 367 54.57 -18.09 10.15
N SER A 368 55.56 -17.31 9.89
CA SER A 368 55.91 -15.98 10.36
C SER A 368 54.83 -14.95 10.12
N SER A 369 54.61 -14.15 11.18
CA SER A 369 53.83 -12.92 11.16
C SER A 369 54.69 -11.75 10.75
N VAL A 370 54.19 -10.88 9.86
CA VAL A 370 54.71 -9.53 9.62
C VAL A 370 53.79 -8.55 10.30
N SER A 371 54.39 -7.79 11.22
CA SER A 371 53.82 -6.65 11.90
C SER A 371 53.79 -5.43 10.98
N SER A 372 52.69 -4.70 10.97
CA SER A 372 52.76 -3.26 10.66
C SER A 372 51.71 -2.50 11.46
N TYR A 373 52.28 -1.59 12.26
CA TYR A 373 51.55 -0.50 12.91
C TYR A 373 51.13 0.52 11.86
N GLU A 374 49.92 1.10 11.96
CA GLU A 374 49.78 2.57 11.92
C GLU A 374 48.34 3.04 12.17
N LYS A 375 48.27 3.99 13.09
CA LYS A 375 47.51 5.23 13.08
C LYS A 375 46.03 5.24 13.42
N THR A 376 45.80 5.71 14.63
CA THR A 376 44.59 6.45 15.06
C THR A 376 44.16 7.47 14.02
N GLN A 377 42.96 7.30 13.49
CA GLN A 377 42.21 8.39 12.87
C GLN A 377 40.77 8.39 13.31
N ALA A 378 40.28 9.60 13.55
CA ALA A 378 38.99 9.97 14.02
C ALA A 378 37.84 9.40 13.13
N TYR A 379 36.75 9.03 13.78
CA TYR A 379 35.50 8.64 13.12
C TYR A 379 34.89 9.83 12.41
N SER A 380 34.87 9.80 11.11
CA SER A 380 33.83 10.41 10.31
C SER A 380 33.01 9.29 9.65
N ALA A 381 31.75 9.26 9.98
CA ALA A 381 30.80 8.35 9.34
C ALA A 381 30.51 8.89 7.95
N GLU A 382 31.06 8.24 6.93
CA GLU A 382 30.69 8.49 5.54
C GLU A 382 29.88 7.30 5.05
N TRP A 383 28.61 7.55 4.80
CA TRP A 383 27.71 6.64 4.11
C TRP A 383 27.95 6.84 2.61
N SER A 384 28.72 5.97 2.00
CA SER A 384 28.78 5.89 0.54
C SER A 384 28.09 4.62 0.07
N ASP A 385 27.00 4.82 -0.66
CA ASP A 385 26.42 3.84 -1.56
C ASP A 385 27.46 3.49 -2.67
N GLU A 386 27.91 2.25 -2.70
CA GLU A 386 28.47 1.66 -3.90
C GLU A 386 27.82 0.31 -4.14
N GLU A 387 26.75 0.33 -4.94
CA GLU A 387 26.33 -0.81 -5.75
C GLU A 387 27.24 -0.85 -6.99
N GLN A 388 28.19 -1.78 -7.03
CA GLN A 388 28.81 -2.17 -8.29
C GLN A 388 28.00 -3.29 -8.93
N ALA A 389 27.43 -2.95 -10.07
CA ALA A 389 26.75 -3.83 -10.99
C ALA A 389 27.70 -4.86 -11.61
N ALA A 390 27.32 -6.13 -11.55
CA ALA A 390 27.79 -7.11 -12.52
C ALA A 390 26.66 -7.32 -13.56
N ALA A 391 26.96 -6.98 -14.78
CA ALA A 391 26.10 -7.14 -15.93
C ALA A 391 26.02 -8.63 -16.33
N GLU A 392 24.78 -9.15 -16.43
CA GLU A 392 24.47 -10.20 -17.40
C GLU A 392 23.15 -9.88 -18.09
N THR A 393 23.26 -9.75 -19.40
CA THR A 393 22.21 -9.55 -20.37
C THR A 393 21.24 -10.72 -20.41
N ASN A 394 19.94 -10.48 -20.18
CA ASN A 394 18.92 -11.14 -20.99
C ASN A 394 17.61 -10.34 -20.99
N GLY A 395 17.07 -10.11 -22.18
CA GLY A 395 15.96 -9.21 -22.43
C GLY A 395 14.64 -9.71 -21.87
N GLY A 396 13.95 -8.80 -21.19
CA GLY A 396 12.56 -8.93 -20.77
C GLY A 396 12.09 -7.57 -20.29
N ASN A 397 11.25 -6.92 -21.09
CA ASN A 397 10.63 -5.63 -20.80
C ASN A 397 10.06 -5.59 -19.39
N ASN A 398 10.66 -4.78 -18.55
CA ASN A 398 10.14 -4.40 -17.24
C ASN A 398 9.35 -3.08 -17.40
N PRO A 399 8.02 -3.04 -17.12
CA PRO A 399 7.20 -1.83 -17.32
C PRO A 399 7.41 -0.75 -16.25
N PHE A 400 8.43 -0.84 -15.41
CA PHE A 400 8.68 0.08 -14.29
C PHE A 400 9.94 0.94 -14.42
N GLU A 401 10.57 1.02 -15.59
CA GLU A 401 11.57 2.04 -15.89
C GLU A 401 10.92 3.12 -16.77
N GLU A 402 10.42 4.16 -16.14
CA GLU A 402 10.45 5.58 -16.52
C GLU A 402 9.46 6.40 -15.70
N GLU A 403 9.82 6.70 -14.46
CA GLU A 403 9.52 8.01 -13.91
C GLU A 403 10.80 8.56 -13.28
N ARG A 404 11.57 9.28 -14.11
CA ARG A 404 12.51 10.28 -13.61
C ARG A 404 11.74 11.17 -12.66
N SER A 405 12.12 11.16 -11.39
CA SER A 405 11.62 12.07 -10.39
C SER A 405 11.68 13.49 -10.96
N GLN A 406 10.55 14.01 -11.39
CA GLN A 406 10.38 15.44 -11.52
C GLN A 406 10.52 15.99 -10.11
N GLY A 407 11.70 16.55 -9.83
CA GLY A 407 11.95 17.24 -8.59
C GLY A 407 10.83 18.24 -8.37
N VAL A 408 10.17 18.14 -7.22
CA VAL A 408 9.16 19.10 -6.82
C VAL A 408 9.88 20.46 -6.70
N ARG A 409 9.54 21.40 -7.57
CA ARG A 409 10.06 22.77 -7.48
C ARG A 409 9.43 23.42 -6.25
N VAL A 410 10.25 23.68 -5.24
CA VAL A 410 9.86 24.41 -4.05
C VAL A 410 10.42 25.82 -4.11
N ARG A 411 9.66 26.82 -3.62
CA ARG A 411 10.10 28.21 -3.51
C ARG A 411 10.36 28.53 -2.05
N ALA A 412 11.57 29.01 -1.76
CA ALA A 412 11.88 29.50 -0.43
C ALA A 412 11.05 30.78 -0.13
N LEU A 413 10.41 30.82 1.04
CA LEU A 413 9.62 31.95 1.51
C LEU A 413 10.45 32.92 2.37
N TYR A 414 11.61 32.50 2.84
CA TYR A 414 12.58 33.26 3.63
C TYR A 414 13.98 32.73 3.39
N ASP A 415 14.99 33.57 3.65
CA ASP A 415 16.38 33.16 3.59
C ASP A 415 16.69 32.24 4.76
N TYR A 416 17.43 31.15 4.52
CA TYR A 416 17.92 30.24 5.54
C TYR A 416 19.39 29.94 5.31
N GLU A 417 20.20 30.04 6.35
CA GLU A 417 21.61 29.68 6.34
C GLU A 417 21.80 28.49 7.27
N GLY A 418 22.17 27.32 6.68
CA GLY A 418 22.38 26.08 7.41
C GLY A 418 23.47 26.25 8.46
N GLN A 419 23.23 25.77 9.68
CA GLN A 419 24.17 25.84 10.81
C GLN A 419 24.97 24.55 10.98
N GLU A 420 24.51 23.46 10.37
CA GLU A 420 25.19 22.15 10.40
C GLU A 420 25.65 21.74 8.99
N GLN A 421 26.62 20.81 8.90
CA GLN A 421 27.26 20.42 7.62
C GLN A 421 26.35 19.71 6.63
N ASP A 422 25.23 19.20 7.08
CA ASP A 422 24.20 18.48 6.30
C ASP A 422 22.95 19.33 6.01
N GLU A 423 22.93 20.59 6.43
CA GLU A 423 21.84 21.53 6.17
C GLU A 423 22.06 22.33 4.88
N LEU A 424 20.99 22.42 4.07
CA LEU A 424 20.99 23.19 2.83
C LEU A 424 20.66 24.67 3.11
N SER A 425 21.55 25.57 2.71
CA SER A 425 21.27 26.99 2.70
C SER A 425 20.51 27.40 1.43
N PHE A 426 19.51 28.26 1.55
CA PHE A 426 18.76 28.77 0.41
C PHE A 426 18.31 30.21 0.62
N ARG A 427 18.16 30.96 -0.48
CA ARG A 427 17.73 32.34 -0.50
C ARG A 427 16.44 32.52 -1.28
N VAL A 428 15.65 33.50 -0.84
CA VAL A 428 14.45 33.92 -1.58
C VAL A 428 14.89 34.55 -2.90
N MET A 429 14.48 33.98 -4.01
CA MET A 429 14.62 34.66 -5.30
C MET A 429 13.47 35.66 -5.48
N ASN A 430 13.81 36.93 -5.66
CA ASN A 430 12.86 38.01 -6.02
C ASN A 430 12.33 37.86 -7.44
#